data_75c4fd958fdf55c64a1cf19b7fbb7673
#
_entry.id   75c4fd958fdf55c64a1cf19b7fbb7673
#
_cell.length_a   1.000
_cell.length_b   1.000
_cell.length_c   1.000
_cell.angle_alpha   90.00
_cell.angle_beta   90.00
_cell.angle_gamma   90.00
#
_symmetry.space_group_name_H-M   'P 1'
#
loop_
_entity.id
_entity.type
_entity.pdbx_description
1 polymer ?
#
loop_
_entity_poly.entity_id
_entity_poly.type
_entity_poly.pdbx_seq_one_letter_code
_entity_poly.pdbx_strand_id
1 'polypeptide(L)'
;MKKLLKKVMMCATMMAALVGFSSCEDDLDIQTNYPFEVEVMPVPTKVLRGQTVEIRCHLAKEGDYAHTLYTIRWFLYDGKGSLRMENGTILQPNDRYLLENGTFRLYYTSASADAHKFIVVVEDSNGNSQTLTFNFNNENKKDENED
;
A
#
# COMPACT_ATOMS: atom_id res chain seq x y z
N MET A 1 31.08 8.60 -70.07
CA MET A 1 31.17 7.50 -69.04
C MET A 1 31.75 7.95 -67.73
N LYS A 2 32.78 8.76 -67.61
CA LYS A 2 33.35 9.18 -66.32
C LYS A 2 32.43 10.03 -65.45
N LYS A 3 31.47 10.79 -66.05
CA LYS A 3 30.49 11.60 -65.27
C LYS A 3 29.36 10.78 -64.68
N LEU A 4 28.98 9.64 -65.27
CA LEU A 4 27.98 8.73 -64.71
C LEU A 4 28.54 7.94 -63.53
N LEU A 5 29.77 7.48 -63.60
CA LEU A 5 30.46 6.77 -62.55
C LEU A 5 30.61 7.64 -61.27
N LYS A 6 30.93 8.96 -61.45
CA LYS A 6 30.98 9.90 -60.32
C LYS A 6 29.61 10.14 -59.68
N LYS A 7 28.54 10.16 -60.47
CA LYS A 7 27.16 10.30 -59.91
C LYS A 7 26.70 9.03 -59.17
N VAL A 8 27.04 7.87 -59.68
CA VAL A 8 26.71 6.58 -59.03
C VAL A 8 27.52 6.41 -57.75
N MET A 9 28.79 6.81 -57.77
CA MET A 9 29.65 6.74 -56.59
C MET A 9 29.25 7.75 -55.50
N MET A 10 28.72 8.92 -55.89
CA MET A 10 28.22 9.93 -54.97
C MET A 10 26.86 9.52 -54.33
N CYS A 11 26.01 8.79 -55.05
CA CYS A 11 24.79 8.21 -54.50
C CYS A 11 25.06 7.04 -53.53
N ALA A 12 26.08 6.24 -53.82
CA ALA A 12 26.46 5.11 -52.94
C ALA A 12 27.05 5.58 -51.60
N THR A 13 27.79 6.69 -51.59
CA THR A 13 28.31 7.27 -50.32
C THR A 13 27.23 7.98 -49.51
N MET A 14 26.17 8.49 -50.17
CA MET A 14 25.06 9.12 -49.45
C MET A 14 24.10 8.07 -48.83
N MET A 15 24.02 6.88 -49.37
CA MET A 15 23.22 5.77 -48.79
C MET A 15 23.88 5.08 -47.59
N ALA A 16 25.21 5.12 -47.49
CA ALA A 16 25.93 4.53 -46.38
C ALA A 16 25.89 5.37 -45.11
N ALA A 17 25.47 6.64 -45.15
CA ALA A 17 25.37 7.53 -43.99
C ALA A 17 24.02 7.44 -43.25
N LEU A 18 23.05 6.66 -43.75
CA LEU A 18 21.70 6.54 -43.16
C LEU A 18 21.51 5.31 -42.32
N VAL A 19 22.52 4.49 -42.08
CA VAL A 19 22.40 3.23 -41.31
C VAL A 19 23.06 3.30 -39.93
N GLY A 20 23.40 4.52 -39.46
CA GLY A 20 24.20 4.73 -38.25
C GLY A 20 23.47 5.27 -37.01
N PHE A 21 22.16 5.40 -37.05
CA PHE A 21 21.39 5.79 -35.86
C PHE A 21 20.33 4.73 -35.54
N SER A 22 20.77 3.49 -35.26
CA SER A 22 20.03 2.68 -34.34
C SER A 22 20.35 3.24 -32.95
N SER A 23 19.56 4.21 -32.53
CA SER A 23 19.41 4.55 -31.12
C SER A 23 19.06 3.25 -30.40
N CYS A 24 19.99 2.69 -29.67
CA CYS A 24 19.66 1.84 -28.57
C CYS A 24 18.90 2.72 -27.58
N GLU A 25 17.58 2.73 -27.68
CA GLU A 25 16.73 3.01 -26.53
C GLU A 25 16.89 1.81 -25.62
N ASP A 26 17.96 1.81 -24.82
CA ASP A 26 17.97 1.10 -23.57
C ASP A 26 16.96 1.87 -22.72
N ASP A 27 15.68 1.53 -22.87
CA ASP A 27 14.67 1.80 -21.88
C ASP A 27 15.12 1.08 -20.62
N LEU A 28 15.84 1.83 -19.78
CA LEU A 28 16.06 1.45 -18.39
C LEU A 28 14.68 1.43 -17.75
N ASP A 29 14.09 0.26 -17.71
CA ASP A 29 12.82 0.00 -17.02
C ASP A 29 13.08 0.14 -15.52
N ILE A 30 13.11 1.40 -15.06
CA ILE A 30 13.28 1.72 -13.64
C ILE A 30 11.94 1.39 -12.99
N GLN A 31 11.88 0.24 -12.33
CA GLN A 31 10.71 -0.14 -11.55
C GLN A 31 10.58 0.82 -10.35
N THR A 32 9.59 1.70 -10.39
CA THR A 32 9.27 2.67 -9.32
C THR A 32 8.03 2.27 -8.53
N ASN A 33 7.33 1.23 -8.95
CA ASN A 33 6.13 0.71 -8.31
C ASN A 33 6.37 -0.72 -7.81
N TYR A 34 6.40 -0.88 -6.51
CA TYR A 34 6.55 -2.17 -5.84
C TYR A 34 5.28 -2.50 -5.07
N PRO A 35 4.68 -3.68 -5.29
CA PRO A 35 3.56 -4.13 -4.47
C PRO A 35 3.99 -4.28 -3.02
N PHE A 36 3.03 -4.13 -2.12
CA PHE A 36 3.22 -4.36 -0.70
C PHE A 36 2.05 -5.15 -0.14
N GLU A 37 2.28 -5.80 0.99
CA GLU A 37 1.27 -6.49 1.78
C GLU A 37 1.36 -6.03 3.23
N VAL A 38 0.23 -5.99 3.93
CA VAL A 38 0.20 -5.71 5.37
C VAL A 38 -0.17 -6.97 6.12
N GLU A 39 0.80 -7.48 6.85
CA GLU A 39 0.65 -8.62 7.74
C GLU A 39 0.12 -8.14 9.10
N VAL A 40 -0.88 -8.82 9.63
CA VAL A 40 -1.47 -8.50 10.93
C VAL A 40 -1.31 -9.69 11.86
N MET A 41 -0.79 -9.43 13.06
CA MET A 41 -0.74 -10.45 14.11
C MET A 41 -2.15 -10.74 14.62
N PRO A 42 -2.42 -11.98 15.09
CA PRO A 42 -3.73 -12.34 15.60
C PRO A 42 -4.25 -11.37 16.66
N VAL A 43 -5.51 -10.99 16.56
CA VAL A 43 -6.22 -10.13 17.51
C VAL A 43 -7.33 -10.91 18.23
N PRO A 44 -7.78 -10.47 19.43
CA PRO A 44 -8.92 -11.09 20.10
C PRO A 44 -10.18 -11.08 19.24
N THR A 45 -11.09 -12.02 19.46
CA THR A 45 -12.38 -12.08 18.78
C THR A 45 -13.47 -11.26 19.47
N LYS A 46 -13.23 -10.83 20.70
CA LYS A 46 -14.15 -10.04 21.54
C LYS A 46 -13.42 -8.83 22.11
N VAL A 47 -14.16 -7.77 22.32
CA VAL A 47 -13.68 -6.57 23.00
C VAL A 47 -14.75 -6.08 23.96
N LEU A 48 -14.36 -5.82 25.21
CA LEU A 48 -15.23 -5.27 26.23
C LEU A 48 -15.32 -3.75 26.09
N ARG A 49 -16.43 -3.18 26.51
CA ARG A 49 -16.58 -1.72 26.55
C ARG A 49 -15.45 -1.10 27.39
N GLY A 50 -14.78 -0.10 26.81
CA GLY A 50 -13.65 0.58 27.44
C GLY A 50 -12.30 -0.15 27.30
N GLN A 51 -12.30 -1.37 26.75
CA GLN A 51 -11.08 -2.12 26.51
C GLN A 51 -10.35 -1.57 25.26
N THR A 52 -9.02 -1.58 25.33
CA THR A 52 -8.13 -1.27 24.20
C THR A 52 -7.48 -2.54 23.69
N VAL A 53 -7.56 -2.75 22.36
CA VAL A 53 -6.91 -3.85 21.66
C VAL A 53 -5.71 -3.29 20.90
N GLU A 54 -4.54 -3.89 21.11
CA GLU A 54 -3.34 -3.63 20.33
C GLU A 54 -3.36 -4.45 19.05
N ILE A 55 -3.21 -3.79 17.91
CA ILE A 55 -3.13 -4.40 16.59
C ILE A 55 -1.72 -4.16 16.04
N ARG A 56 -0.95 -5.24 15.93
CA ARG A 56 0.42 -5.19 15.41
C ARG A 56 0.42 -5.49 13.93
N CYS A 57 1.00 -4.58 13.16
CA CYS A 57 1.07 -4.66 11.71
C CYS A 57 2.51 -4.59 11.22
N HIS A 58 2.78 -5.31 10.15
CA HIS A 58 4.03 -5.26 9.41
C HIS A 58 3.75 -5.06 7.92
N LEU A 59 4.36 -4.03 7.35
CA LEU A 59 4.28 -3.72 5.93
C LEU A 59 5.43 -4.45 5.22
N ALA A 60 5.09 -5.56 4.54
CA ALA A 60 6.01 -6.32 3.72
C ALA A 60 6.07 -5.74 2.30
N LYS A 61 7.25 -5.33 1.85
CA LYS A 61 7.49 -4.76 0.53
C LYS A 61 8.27 -5.74 -0.32
N GLU A 62 7.95 -5.87 -1.59
CA GLU A 62 8.76 -6.65 -2.54
C GLU A 62 10.02 -5.90 -2.99
N GLY A 63 10.03 -4.58 -2.87
CA GLY A 63 11.16 -3.72 -3.19
C GLY A 63 11.14 -2.46 -2.36
N ASP A 64 12.22 -1.69 -2.42
CA ASP A 64 12.35 -0.43 -1.69
C ASP A 64 12.63 0.71 -2.68
N TYR A 65 11.65 1.61 -2.81
CA TYR A 65 11.79 2.85 -3.54
C TYR A 65 11.69 4.02 -2.56
N ALA A 66 12.77 4.80 -2.44
CA ALA A 66 12.93 5.82 -1.41
C ALA A 66 11.86 6.95 -1.44
N HIS A 67 11.18 7.14 -2.57
CA HIS A 67 10.14 8.15 -2.72
C HIS A 67 8.72 7.62 -2.50
N THR A 68 8.54 6.34 -2.23
CA THR A 68 7.20 5.79 -1.94
C THR A 68 6.78 6.18 -0.53
N LEU A 69 5.65 6.88 -0.44
CA LEU A 69 5.01 7.25 0.81
C LEU A 69 3.82 6.32 1.07
N TYR A 70 3.66 5.94 2.32
CA TYR A 70 2.53 5.12 2.77
C TYR A 70 1.64 5.95 3.67
N THR A 71 0.33 5.81 3.49
CA THR A 71 -0.70 6.46 4.31
C THR A 71 -1.69 5.45 4.85
N ILE A 72 -2.28 5.77 5.97
CA ILE A 72 -3.31 4.97 6.64
C ILE A 72 -4.56 5.80 6.85
N ARG A 73 -5.71 5.16 6.66
CA ARG A 73 -7.03 5.68 7.01
C ARG A 73 -7.93 4.56 7.49
N TRP A 74 -9.00 4.88 8.19
CA TRP A 74 -9.91 3.88 8.70
C TRP A 74 -11.38 4.30 8.61
N PHE A 75 -12.25 3.31 8.71
CA PHE A 75 -13.70 3.49 8.66
C PHE A 75 -14.36 2.58 9.68
N LEU A 76 -15.20 3.13 10.54
CA LEU A 76 -15.98 2.38 11.51
C LEU A 76 -17.37 2.14 10.94
N TYR A 77 -17.77 0.87 10.84
CA TYR A 77 -19.09 0.46 10.33
C TYR A 77 -20.06 0.12 11.44
N ASP A 78 -19.63 -0.64 12.43
CA ASP A 78 -20.47 -1.10 13.55
C ASP A 78 -19.78 -0.81 14.88
N GLY A 79 -20.60 -0.57 15.91
CA GLY A 79 -20.15 -0.24 17.24
C GLY A 79 -19.72 1.23 17.39
N LYS A 80 -19.10 1.52 18.51
CA LYS A 80 -18.52 2.83 18.83
C LYS A 80 -17.12 2.63 19.38
N GLY A 81 -16.18 3.42 18.93
CA GLY A 81 -14.80 3.34 19.37
C GLY A 81 -13.90 4.34 18.67
N SER A 82 -12.64 4.31 19.04
CA SER A 82 -11.60 5.15 18.46
C SER A 82 -10.37 4.33 18.10
N LEU A 83 -9.67 4.77 17.07
CA LEU A 83 -8.42 4.18 16.63
C LEU A 83 -7.29 5.19 16.82
N ARG A 84 -6.17 4.74 17.38
CA ARG A 84 -5.00 5.57 17.67
C ARG A 84 -3.73 4.90 17.16
N MET A 85 -2.80 5.69 16.65
CA MET A 85 -1.45 5.25 16.32
C MET A 85 -0.56 5.15 17.56
N GLU A 86 0.58 4.48 17.42
CA GLU A 86 1.57 4.29 18.49
C GLU A 86 2.11 5.63 19.03
N ASN A 87 2.25 6.64 18.17
CA ASN A 87 2.70 7.98 18.55
C ASN A 87 1.63 8.82 19.30
N GLY A 88 0.45 8.25 19.57
CA GLY A 88 -0.65 8.91 20.27
C GLY A 88 -1.67 9.63 19.37
N THR A 89 -1.43 9.70 18.07
CA THR A 89 -2.36 10.35 17.13
C THR A 89 -3.67 9.58 17.05
N ILE A 90 -4.79 10.23 17.37
CA ILE A 90 -6.13 9.66 17.19
C ILE A 90 -6.55 9.87 15.74
N LEU A 91 -6.84 8.78 15.05
CA LEU A 91 -7.25 8.78 13.66
C LEU A 91 -8.73 9.20 13.53
N GLN A 92 -9.00 10.25 12.79
CA GLN A 92 -10.37 10.58 12.39
C GLN A 92 -10.79 9.66 11.23
N PRO A 93 -12.05 9.18 11.22
CA PRO A 93 -12.53 8.35 10.12
C PRO A 93 -12.36 9.04 8.76
N ASN A 94 -11.88 8.30 7.77
CA ASN A 94 -11.62 8.75 6.40
C ASN A 94 -10.48 9.76 6.21
N ASP A 95 -9.84 10.25 7.25
CA ASP A 95 -8.66 11.10 7.13
C ASP A 95 -7.41 10.25 6.89
N ARG A 96 -6.49 10.76 6.07
CA ARG A 96 -5.21 10.12 5.77
C ARG A 96 -4.12 10.60 6.71
N TYR A 97 -3.35 9.65 7.22
CA TYR A 97 -2.20 9.90 8.10
C TYR A 97 -0.97 9.23 7.52
N LEU A 98 0.16 9.90 7.60
CA LEU A 98 1.44 9.34 7.13
C LEU A 98 1.84 8.15 8.01
N LEU A 99 2.27 7.06 7.35
CA LEU A 99 2.83 5.87 7.97
C LEU A 99 4.35 5.86 7.76
N GLU A 100 5.10 6.22 8.80
CA GLU A 100 6.54 6.43 8.69
C GLU A 100 7.35 5.12 8.78
N ASN A 101 6.82 4.13 9.50
CA ASN A 101 7.53 2.88 9.78
C ASN A 101 6.85 1.68 9.12
N GLY A 102 7.65 0.73 8.65
CA GLY A 102 7.16 -0.54 8.10
C GLY A 102 6.52 -1.45 9.16
N THR A 103 6.94 -1.37 10.42
CA THR A 103 6.29 -2.03 11.55
C THR A 103 5.60 -0.98 12.38
N PHE A 104 4.31 -1.16 12.62
CA PHE A 104 3.50 -0.18 13.34
C PHE A 104 2.43 -0.86 14.19
N ARG A 105 1.93 -0.13 15.17
CA ARG A 105 0.85 -0.56 16.07
C ARG A 105 -0.29 0.41 16.04
N LEU A 106 -1.49 -0.17 16.04
CA LEU A 106 -2.75 0.54 16.19
C LEU A 106 -3.40 0.12 17.50
N TYR A 107 -4.11 1.02 18.12
CA TYR A 107 -4.82 0.78 19.36
C TYR A 107 -6.29 1.14 19.18
N TYR A 108 -7.15 0.13 19.17
CA TYR A 108 -8.58 0.31 19.09
C TYR A 108 -9.18 0.27 20.49
N THR A 109 -9.86 1.35 20.89
CA THR A 109 -10.58 1.44 22.15
C THR A 109 -12.07 1.41 21.91
N SER A 110 -12.74 0.40 22.45
CA SER A 110 -14.20 0.24 22.37
C SER A 110 -14.89 1.24 23.29
N ALA A 111 -15.98 1.85 22.82
CA ALA A 111 -16.84 2.76 23.58
C ALA A 111 -18.27 2.22 23.73
N SER A 112 -18.57 1.02 23.23
CA SER A 112 -19.88 0.36 23.40
C SER A 112 -19.73 -1.14 23.65
N ALA A 113 -20.78 -1.77 24.14
CA ALA A 113 -20.85 -3.23 24.36
C ALA A 113 -21.34 -3.99 23.12
N ASP A 114 -21.59 -3.30 22.01
CA ASP A 114 -22.06 -3.88 20.75
C ASP A 114 -20.94 -4.65 20.02
N ALA A 115 -21.29 -5.37 18.98
CA ALA A 115 -20.30 -5.88 18.04
C ALA A 115 -19.64 -4.70 17.29
N HIS A 116 -18.37 -4.85 17.00
CA HIS A 116 -17.60 -3.82 16.29
C HIS A 116 -17.14 -4.35 14.94
N LYS A 117 -17.25 -3.51 13.92
CA LYS A 117 -16.66 -3.76 12.61
C LYS A 117 -16.02 -2.49 12.07
N PHE A 118 -14.77 -2.58 11.74
CA PHE A 118 -14.06 -1.49 11.07
C PHE A 118 -13.05 -2.02 10.06
N ILE A 119 -12.65 -1.16 9.14
CA ILE A 119 -11.57 -1.44 8.21
C ILE A 119 -10.45 -0.41 8.39
N VAL A 120 -9.26 -0.85 8.10
CA VAL A 120 -8.06 -0.02 7.96
C VAL A 120 -7.55 -0.16 6.55
N VAL A 121 -7.34 0.95 5.86
CA VAL A 121 -6.81 0.99 4.49
C VAL A 121 -5.41 1.58 4.54
N VAL A 122 -4.45 0.83 4.05
CA VAL A 122 -3.07 1.29 3.84
C VAL A 122 -2.89 1.51 2.34
N GLU A 123 -2.43 2.68 1.97
CA GLU A 123 -2.22 3.08 0.57
C GLU A 123 -0.80 3.58 0.37
N ASP A 124 -0.23 3.32 -0.79
CA ASP A 124 1.03 3.95 -1.18
C ASP A 124 0.80 5.12 -2.16
N SER A 125 1.85 5.88 -2.41
CA SER A 125 1.81 7.02 -3.35
C SER A 125 1.71 6.61 -4.82
N ASN A 126 1.81 5.31 -5.13
CA ASN A 126 1.71 4.74 -6.48
C ASN A 126 0.31 4.19 -6.81
N GLY A 127 -0.63 4.26 -5.88
CA GLY A 127 -2.01 3.80 -6.05
C GLY A 127 -2.27 2.37 -5.62
N ASN A 128 -1.30 1.68 -5.01
CA ASN A 128 -1.53 0.37 -4.40
C ASN A 128 -2.22 0.54 -3.04
N SER A 129 -3.11 -0.37 -2.71
CA SER A 129 -3.81 -0.34 -1.42
C SER A 129 -4.05 -1.74 -0.86
N GLN A 130 -4.05 -1.83 0.46
CA GLN A 130 -4.42 -3.02 1.23
C GLN A 130 -5.51 -2.66 2.22
N THR A 131 -6.54 -3.49 2.30
CA THR A 131 -7.65 -3.32 3.23
C THR A 131 -7.62 -4.41 4.28
N LEU A 132 -7.55 -4.01 5.54
CA LEU A 132 -7.60 -4.88 6.71
C LEU A 132 -8.99 -4.77 7.33
N THR A 133 -9.64 -5.90 7.57
CA THR A 133 -10.98 -5.94 8.20
C THR A 133 -10.88 -6.51 9.60
N PHE A 134 -11.45 -5.80 10.57
CA PHE A 134 -11.50 -6.20 11.97
C PHE A 134 -12.96 -6.36 12.42
N ASN A 135 -13.25 -7.50 13.03
CA ASN A 135 -14.55 -7.82 13.60
C ASN A 135 -14.36 -8.28 15.04
N PHE A 136 -15.08 -7.65 15.96
CA PHE A 136 -15.14 -8.07 17.36
C PHE A 136 -16.57 -8.38 17.73
N ASN A 137 -16.79 -9.53 18.33
CA ASN A 137 -18.09 -9.90 18.87
C ASN A 137 -18.44 -9.03 20.08
N ASN A 138 -19.73 -8.92 20.33
CA ASN A 138 -20.22 -8.21 21.50
C ASN A 138 -19.93 -8.99 22.79
N GLU A 139 -19.98 -8.27 23.91
CA GLU A 139 -19.70 -8.76 25.26
C GLU A 139 -20.65 -9.89 25.69
N ASN A 140 -21.91 -9.86 25.23
CA ASN A 140 -22.99 -10.75 25.66
C ASN A 140 -23.17 -12.01 24.81
N LYS A 141 -22.42 -12.17 23.72
CA LYS A 141 -22.50 -13.37 22.90
C LYS A 141 -21.82 -14.52 23.67
N LYS A 142 -22.61 -15.35 24.35
CA LYS A 142 -22.15 -16.65 24.84
C LYS A 142 -21.67 -17.45 23.64
N ASP A 143 -20.52 -18.07 23.74
CA ASP A 143 -20.06 -19.02 22.75
C ASP A 143 -21.08 -20.18 22.72
N GLU A 144 -21.91 -20.26 21.68
CA GLU A 144 -22.86 -21.35 21.46
C GLU A 144 -22.17 -22.63 20.98
N ASN A 145 -20.97 -22.92 21.45
CA ASN A 145 -20.23 -24.13 21.15
C ASN A 145 -19.57 -24.70 22.43
N GLU A 146 -20.36 -24.94 23.45
CA GLU A 146 -20.05 -25.93 24.49
C GLU A 146 -21.27 -26.86 24.65
N ASP A 147 -21.28 -27.85 23.74
CA ASP A 147 -21.90 -29.16 23.98
C ASP A 147 -20.97 -30.24 23.49
#